data_4edcd667916d56b6f1706b49293e5e1c
#
_entry.id   4edcd667916d56b6f1706b49293e5e1c
#
_cell.length_a   1.000
_cell.length_b   1.000
_cell.length_c   1.000
_cell.angle_alpha   90.00
_cell.angle_beta   90.00
_cell.angle_gamma   90.00
#
_symmetry.space_group_name_H-M   'P 1'
#
loop_
_entity.id
_entity.type
_entity.pdbx_description
1 polymer ?
#
loop_
_entity_poly.entity_id
_entity_poly.type
_entity_poly.pdbx_seq_one_letter_code
_entity_poly.pdbx_strand_id
1 'polypeptide(L)'
;MRIVFFIFILFLAGCSTTPEKPPTNLFIEYYQQQFDGILPPTTTVETYSGEYQNQENFVDQLFTEGYQTIGCSSWTGGKRNVDNAVDFAKEIGATYVIYLYKFITNDGRVMTFGERSFYVGGDKYENSACFYINKNINKYVWGIYTETLTAAEKTQYQTNRGLIVRRVVNRSPAFNANIIPGDIILEIDGFEMISYDDLNKVDKNKTDNVFKIIRAGSEIQISVKPKVYD
;
A
#
# COMPACT_ATOMS: atom_id res chain seq x y z
N MET A 1 -4.22 40.75 77.27
CA MET A 1 -3.22 40.80 76.13
C MET A 1 -3.53 39.64 75.20
N ARG A 2 -4.31 39.90 74.12
CA ARG A 2 -4.70 38.88 73.16
C ARG A 2 -3.77 38.94 71.97
N ILE A 3 -3.00 37.88 71.76
CA ILE A 3 -2.09 37.71 70.58
C ILE A 3 -2.94 37.15 69.45
N VAL A 4 -3.10 37.92 68.36
CA VAL A 4 -3.72 37.51 67.12
C VAL A 4 -2.66 36.93 66.23
N PHE A 5 -2.75 35.62 65.96
CA PHE A 5 -1.87 34.96 64.99
C PHE A 5 -2.48 35.17 63.59
N PHE A 6 -1.75 35.89 62.72
CA PHE A 6 -2.06 35.97 61.30
C PHE A 6 -1.43 34.75 60.60
N ILE A 7 -2.31 33.86 60.15
CA ILE A 7 -1.87 32.74 59.28
C ILE A 7 -1.80 33.27 57.85
N PHE A 8 -0.62 33.38 57.31
CA PHE A 8 -0.35 33.71 55.94
C PHE A 8 -0.50 32.41 55.10
N ILE A 9 -1.60 32.25 54.37
CA ILE A 9 -1.81 31.15 53.44
C ILE A 9 -1.10 31.53 52.13
N LEU A 10 0.07 30.93 51.90
CA LEU A 10 0.76 30.98 50.58
C LEU A 10 -0.02 30.12 49.58
N PHE A 11 -0.76 30.77 48.68
CA PHE A 11 -1.26 30.11 47.49
C PHE A 11 -0.06 29.83 46.55
N LEU A 12 0.43 28.60 46.56
CA LEU A 12 1.32 28.08 45.49
C LEU A 12 0.41 27.86 44.27
N ALA A 13 0.38 28.83 43.36
CA ALA A 13 -0.13 28.62 42.00
C ALA A 13 0.80 27.63 41.29
N GLY A 14 0.52 26.35 41.43
CA GLY A 14 1.12 25.32 40.62
C GLY A 14 0.66 25.49 39.19
N CYS A 15 1.55 25.96 38.30
CA CYS A 15 1.36 25.79 36.88
C CYS A 15 1.32 24.28 36.60
N SER A 16 0.11 23.74 36.45
CA SER A 16 -0.05 22.40 35.86
C SER A 16 0.32 22.51 34.38
N THR A 17 1.56 22.22 34.04
CA THR A 17 1.92 21.90 32.67
C THR A 17 1.22 20.59 32.35
N THR A 18 0.09 20.64 31.65
CA THR A 18 -0.47 19.47 31.00
C THR A 18 0.65 18.92 30.09
N PRO A 19 1.02 17.64 30.21
CA PRO A 19 2.04 17.08 29.34
C PRO A 19 1.54 17.25 27.90
N GLU A 20 2.34 17.96 27.09
CA GLU A 20 2.05 18.14 25.69
C GLU A 20 1.98 16.74 25.06
N LYS A 21 0.81 16.40 24.50
CA LYS A 21 0.64 15.12 23.82
C LYS A 21 1.72 15.03 22.74
N PRO A 22 2.52 13.97 22.71
CA PRO A 22 3.57 13.85 21.69
C PRO A 22 2.95 14.01 20.30
N PRO A 23 3.62 14.68 19.37
CA PRO A 23 3.08 14.92 18.04
C PRO A 23 2.66 13.59 17.42
N THR A 24 1.39 13.50 17.04
CA THR A 24 0.81 12.27 16.49
C THR A 24 1.50 11.96 15.16
N ASN A 25 2.03 10.76 15.03
CA ASN A 25 2.52 10.27 13.75
C ASN A 25 1.32 9.94 12.86
N LEU A 26 1.03 10.78 11.86
CA LEU A 26 -0.13 10.61 10.98
C LEU A 26 -0.04 9.33 10.12
N PHE A 27 1.15 8.82 9.89
CA PHE A 27 1.33 7.54 9.20
C PHE A 27 0.75 6.38 10.02
N ILE A 28 0.82 6.44 11.35
CA ILE A 28 0.21 5.47 12.27
C ILE A 28 -1.29 5.71 12.39
N GLU A 29 -1.69 6.97 12.61
CA GLU A 29 -3.09 7.34 12.88
C GLU A 29 -4.04 6.94 11.75
N TYR A 30 -3.59 7.10 10.50
CA TYR A 30 -4.39 6.82 9.30
C TYR A 30 -4.04 5.50 8.61
N TYR A 31 -3.27 4.64 9.24
CA TYR A 31 -2.86 3.37 8.66
C TYR A 31 -4.03 2.39 8.51
N GLN A 32 -4.18 1.88 7.30
CA GLN A 32 -5.12 0.82 6.96
C GLN A 32 -4.35 -0.42 6.53
N GLN A 33 -4.35 -1.43 7.38
CA GLN A 33 -3.69 -2.70 7.09
C GLN A 33 -4.42 -3.44 5.97
N GLN A 34 -3.67 -3.99 5.03
CA GLN A 34 -4.17 -4.77 3.89
C GLN A 34 -3.60 -6.20 3.87
N PHE A 35 -2.72 -6.51 4.79
CA PHE A 35 -2.06 -7.81 4.91
C PHE A 35 -2.49 -8.51 6.20
N ASP A 36 -3.00 -9.75 6.06
CA ASP A 36 -3.45 -10.56 7.19
C ASP A 36 -2.28 -11.29 7.86
N GLY A 37 -1.39 -10.55 8.47
CA GLY A 37 -0.24 -11.14 9.14
C GLY A 37 0.50 -10.17 10.03
N ILE A 38 1.25 -10.71 10.98
CA ILE A 38 2.20 -9.95 11.80
C ILE A 38 3.58 -10.20 11.23
N LEU A 39 4.24 -9.14 10.80
CA LEU A 39 5.61 -9.20 10.30
C LEU A 39 6.57 -8.83 11.43
N PRO A 40 7.76 -9.45 11.49
CA PRO A 40 8.78 -9.01 12.43
C PRO A 40 9.28 -7.61 12.04
N PRO A 41 9.61 -6.76 13.02
CA PRO A 41 10.24 -5.47 12.75
C PRO A 41 11.50 -5.61 11.89
N THR A 42 11.76 -4.60 11.05
CA THR A 42 12.95 -4.55 10.19
C THR A 42 13.84 -3.38 10.56
N THR A 43 15.12 -3.47 10.24
CA THR A 43 16.09 -2.38 10.44
C THR A 43 16.36 -1.61 9.15
N THR A 44 16.04 -2.20 7.99
CA THR A 44 16.34 -1.63 6.68
C THR A 44 15.04 -1.34 5.93
N VAL A 45 14.86 -0.08 5.56
CA VAL A 45 13.70 0.39 4.79
C VAL A 45 14.21 1.27 3.65
N GLU A 46 13.88 0.90 2.43
CA GLU A 46 14.05 1.75 1.26
C GLU A 46 12.85 2.69 1.15
N THR A 47 13.06 3.90 0.62
CA THR A 47 11.98 4.87 0.51
C THR A 47 12.03 5.68 -0.76
N TYR A 48 10.85 6.01 -1.27
CA TYR A 48 10.64 7.04 -2.26
C TYR A 48 9.67 8.08 -1.71
N SER A 49 10.01 9.36 -1.87
CA SER A 49 9.12 10.48 -1.51
C SER A 49 9.08 11.49 -2.64
N GLY A 50 7.89 11.90 -3.05
CA GLY A 50 7.73 12.83 -4.17
C GLY A 50 6.31 13.31 -4.38
N GLU A 51 6.13 14.17 -5.39
CA GLU A 51 4.82 14.61 -5.83
C GLU A 51 4.08 13.47 -6.54
N TYR A 52 2.75 13.57 -6.51
CA TYR A 52 1.82 12.60 -7.09
C TYR A 52 1.92 12.60 -8.64
N GLN A 53 3.01 12.04 -9.17
CA GLN A 53 3.22 11.86 -10.60
C GLN A 53 3.65 10.42 -10.88
N ASN A 54 3.02 9.77 -11.87
CA ASN A 54 3.36 8.41 -12.34
C ASN A 54 3.25 7.27 -11.30
N GLN A 55 2.32 7.37 -10.35
CA GLN A 55 2.15 6.38 -9.29
C GLN A 55 1.90 4.95 -9.84
N GLU A 56 1.13 4.80 -10.90
CA GLU A 56 0.80 3.50 -11.49
C GLU A 56 2.08 2.76 -11.93
N ASN A 57 3.01 3.45 -12.57
CA ASN A 57 4.27 2.85 -13.01
C ASN A 57 5.12 2.34 -11.83
N PHE A 58 5.14 3.06 -10.70
CA PHE A 58 5.88 2.64 -9.51
C PHE A 58 5.26 1.40 -8.86
N VAL A 59 3.95 1.37 -8.72
CA VAL A 59 3.24 0.21 -8.13
C VAL A 59 3.43 -1.02 -9.01
N ASP A 60 3.36 -0.84 -10.33
CA ASP A 60 3.58 -1.90 -11.30
C ASP A 60 5.01 -2.44 -11.24
N GLN A 61 6.00 -1.55 -11.17
CA GLN A 61 7.40 -1.94 -11.01
C GLN A 61 7.61 -2.74 -9.72
N LEU A 62 7.14 -2.23 -8.58
CA LEU A 62 7.27 -2.92 -7.30
C LEU A 62 6.62 -4.30 -7.33
N PHE A 63 5.43 -4.41 -7.92
CA PHE A 63 4.78 -5.71 -8.06
C PHE A 63 5.63 -6.69 -8.90
N THR A 64 6.14 -6.23 -10.04
CA THR A 64 6.97 -7.08 -10.93
C THR A 64 8.29 -7.49 -10.27
N GLU A 65 8.80 -6.71 -9.32
CA GLU A 65 9.98 -7.02 -8.51
C GLU A 65 9.64 -7.89 -7.27
N GLY A 66 8.36 -8.25 -7.09
CA GLY A 66 7.91 -9.15 -6.03
C GLY A 66 7.53 -8.47 -4.72
N TYR A 67 7.38 -7.14 -4.71
CA TYR A 67 6.86 -6.43 -3.55
C TYR A 67 5.35 -6.60 -3.41
N GLN A 68 4.90 -6.72 -2.17
CA GLN A 68 3.48 -6.76 -1.80
C GLN A 68 3.17 -5.61 -0.86
N THR A 69 2.05 -4.90 -1.13
CA THR A 69 1.52 -3.90 -0.20
C THR A 69 1.05 -4.57 1.08
N ILE A 70 1.41 -4.01 2.23
CA ILE A 70 0.94 -4.47 3.55
C ILE A 70 -0.05 -3.51 4.18
N GLY A 71 -0.11 -2.28 3.71
CA GLY A 71 -1.09 -1.27 4.10
C GLY A 71 -0.71 0.11 3.62
N CYS A 72 -1.65 1.03 3.73
CA CYS A 72 -1.46 2.42 3.33
C CYS A 72 -2.04 3.38 4.36
N SER A 73 -1.52 4.61 4.39
CA SER A 73 -2.04 5.74 5.16
C SER A 73 -2.36 6.89 4.22
N SER A 74 -3.51 7.54 4.41
CA SER A 74 -3.90 8.71 3.61
C SER A 74 -4.56 9.77 4.46
N TRP A 75 -4.19 11.03 4.27
CA TRP A 75 -4.80 12.17 4.97
C TRP A 75 -4.68 13.45 4.15
N THR A 76 -5.52 14.43 4.51
CA THR A 76 -5.40 15.80 4.01
C THR A 76 -4.83 16.70 5.09
N GLY A 77 -3.77 17.45 4.78
CA GLY A 77 -3.12 18.34 5.74
C GLY A 77 -1.71 18.74 5.32
N GLY A 78 -0.92 19.22 6.27
CA GLY A 78 0.48 19.56 6.02
C GLY A 78 1.31 18.34 5.59
N LYS A 79 2.28 18.59 4.74
CA LYS A 79 3.30 17.60 4.36
C LYS A 79 4.07 17.14 5.59
N ARG A 80 4.47 15.89 5.64
CA ARG A 80 5.23 15.30 6.75
C ARG A 80 6.63 14.91 6.33
N ASN A 81 7.52 14.81 7.32
CA ASN A 81 8.85 14.26 7.08
C ASN A 81 8.69 12.75 6.78
N VAL A 82 9.34 12.29 5.73
CA VAL A 82 9.36 10.88 5.33
C VAL A 82 10.01 9.98 6.40
N ASP A 83 10.90 10.51 7.23
CA ASP A 83 11.53 9.75 8.31
C ASP A 83 10.49 9.14 9.27
N ASN A 84 9.37 9.85 9.52
CA ASN A 84 8.28 9.34 10.34
C ASN A 84 7.58 8.13 9.70
N ALA A 85 7.52 8.09 8.36
CA ALA A 85 7.02 6.92 7.62
C ALA A 85 8.02 5.77 7.68
N VAL A 86 9.31 6.07 7.57
CA VAL A 86 10.39 5.06 7.67
C VAL A 86 10.43 4.43 9.06
N ASP A 87 10.28 5.22 10.11
CA ASP A 87 10.25 4.67 11.48
C ASP A 87 9.03 3.77 11.69
N PHE A 88 7.86 4.19 11.24
CA PHE A 88 6.68 3.33 11.29
C PHE A 88 6.83 2.07 10.40
N ALA A 89 7.43 2.20 9.22
CA ALA A 89 7.73 1.05 8.35
C ALA A 89 8.58 -0.01 9.05
N LYS A 90 9.60 0.41 9.81
CA LYS A 90 10.44 -0.51 10.61
C LYS A 90 9.62 -1.27 11.64
N GLU A 91 8.70 -0.59 12.34
CA GLU A 91 7.83 -1.20 13.37
C GLU A 91 6.92 -2.27 12.79
N ILE A 92 6.32 -2.01 11.62
CA ILE A 92 5.38 -2.93 10.95
C ILE A 92 6.05 -3.96 10.04
N GLY A 93 7.39 -3.97 9.95
CA GLY A 93 8.15 -4.91 9.14
C GLY A 93 8.13 -4.62 7.63
N ALA A 94 7.78 -3.41 7.22
CA ALA A 94 7.85 -2.99 5.82
C ALA A 94 9.30 -2.76 5.41
N THR A 95 9.68 -3.23 4.22
CA THR A 95 11.04 -3.05 3.67
C THR A 95 11.14 -1.93 2.64
N TYR A 96 9.99 -1.42 2.19
CA TYR A 96 9.92 -0.29 1.26
C TYR A 96 8.71 0.58 1.59
N VAL A 97 8.86 1.90 1.47
CA VAL A 97 7.77 2.86 1.64
C VAL A 97 7.74 3.87 0.49
N ILE A 98 6.55 4.11 -0.05
CA ILE A 98 6.30 5.19 -0.99
C ILE A 98 5.46 6.25 -0.28
N TYR A 99 5.97 7.46 -0.14
CA TYR A 99 5.23 8.61 0.36
C TYR A 99 5.03 9.64 -0.75
N LEU A 100 3.78 9.84 -1.14
CA LEU A 100 3.38 10.77 -2.18
C LEU A 100 2.52 11.88 -1.60
N TYR A 101 2.63 13.07 -2.18
CA TYR A 101 1.83 14.22 -1.80
C TYR A 101 1.45 15.05 -3.04
N LYS A 102 0.26 15.66 -2.98
CA LYS A 102 -0.25 16.55 -4.02
C LYS A 102 -0.73 17.84 -3.36
N PHE A 103 -0.23 18.98 -3.80
CA PHE A 103 -0.68 20.27 -3.33
C PHE A 103 -2.17 20.49 -3.68
N ILE A 104 -2.95 20.91 -2.68
CA ILE A 104 -4.37 21.25 -2.86
C ILE A 104 -4.58 22.75 -2.82
N THR A 105 -4.15 23.39 -1.73
CA THR A 105 -4.37 24.82 -1.50
C THR A 105 -3.45 25.34 -0.38
N ASN A 106 -3.35 26.66 -0.29
CA ASN A 106 -2.82 27.35 0.88
C ASN A 106 -3.98 28.05 1.60
N ASP A 107 -4.23 27.68 2.86
CA ASP A 107 -5.24 28.32 3.71
C ASP A 107 -4.62 29.23 4.79
N GLY A 108 -3.36 29.56 4.62
CA GLY A 108 -2.64 30.44 5.52
C GLY A 108 -3.26 31.82 5.59
N ARG A 109 -3.41 32.31 6.81
CA ARG A 109 -3.95 33.64 7.12
C ARG A 109 -3.23 34.27 8.27
N VAL A 110 -3.15 35.57 8.27
CA VAL A 110 -2.67 36.34 9.41
C VAL A 110 -3.82 36.54 10.40
N MET A 111 -3.63 36.13 11.64
CA MET A 111 -4.54 36.43 12.73
C MET A 111 -3.87 37.46 13.64
N THR A 112 -4.58 38.52 13.99
CA THR A 112 -4.08 39.59 14.86
C THR A 112 -4.84 39.59 16.19
N PHE A 113 -4.10 39.53 17.29
CA PHE A 113 -4.63 39.65 18.65
C PHE A 113 -3.90 40.80 19.35
N GLY A 114 -4.58 41.93 19.46
CA GLY A 114 -3.97 43.18 19.93
C GLY A 114 -2.88 43.66 18.95
N GLU A 115 -1.68 43.91 19.44
CA GLU A 115 -0.54 44.35 18.63
C GLU A 115 0.27 43.20 18.03
N ARG A 116 -0.10 41.97 18.27
CA ARG A 116 0.63 40.78 17.79
C ARG A 116 -0.12 40.12 16.64
N SER A 117 0.60 39.89 15.55
CA SER A 117 0.10 39.14 14.42
C SER A 117 0.80 37.77 14.30
N PHE A 118 0.02 36.75 14.03
CA PHE A 118 0.47 35.36 13.88
C PHE A 118 0.00 34.85 12.51
N TYR A 119 0.90 34.14 11.81
CA TYR A 119 0.51 33.39 10.63
C TYR A 119 -0.02 32.02 11.07
N VAL A 120 -1.24 31.70 10.67
CA VAL A 120 -1.93 30.42 11.00
C VAL A 120 -2.39 29.76 9.72
N GLY A 121 -2.33 28.43 9.70
CA GLY A 121 -2.61 27.64 8.51
C GLY A 121 -1.36 27.46 7.65
N GLY A 122 -1.52 27.22 6.37
CA GLY A 122 -0.41 27.00 5.44
C GLY A 122 -0.80 26.07 4.29
N ASP A 123 0.21 25.50 3.67
CA ASP A 123 0.01 24.58 2.55
C ASP A 123 -0.68 23.30 2.99
N LYS A 124 -1.74 22.94 2.26
CA LYS A 124 -2.46 21.69 2.39
C LYS A 124 -2.18 20.79 1.21
N TYR A 125 -1.93 19.54 1.55
CA TYR A 125 -1.64 18.48 0.61
C TYR A 125 -2.60 17.31 0.83
N GLU A 126 -2.92 16.63 -0.24
CA GLU A 126 -3.36 15.24 -0.22
C GLU A 126 -2.12 14.38 -0.06
N ASN A 127 -2.06 13.57 1.00
CA ASN A 127 -0.91 12.76 1.35
C ASN A 127 -1.30 11.28 1.30
N SER A 128 -0.42 10.45 0.76
CA SER A 128 -0.57 8.99 0.74
C SER A 128 0.78 8.32 0.96
N ALA A 129 0.83 7.39 1.89
CA ALA A 129 2.00 6.55 2.10
C ALA A 129 1.58 5.08 2.06
N CYS A 130 2.20 4.30 1.19
CA CYS A 130 1.99 2.86 1.12
C CYS A 130 3.27 2.13 1.50
N PHE A 131 3.09 1.06 2.28
CA PHE A 131 4.13 0.26 2.89
C PHE A 131 4.16 -1.12 2.23
N TYR A 132 5.36 -1.60 1.91
CA TYR A 132 5.56 -2.81 1.13
C TYR A 132 6.58 -3.73 1.80
N ILE A 133 6.41 -5.03 1.56
CA ILE A 133 7.43 -6.04 1.84
C ILE A 133 7.90 -6.65 0.52
N ASN A 134 9.19 -6.96 0.43
CA ASN A 134 9.65 -7.83 -0.62
C ASN A 134 9.27 -9.25 -0.24
N LYS A 135 8.16 -9.73 -0.78
CA LYS A 135 7.74 -11.11 -0.64
C LYS A 135 8.71 -11.95 -1.45
N ASN A 136 9.48 -12.81 -0.78
CA ASN A 136 10.37 -13.72 -1.48
C ASN A 136 9.65 -14.27 -2.72
N ILE A 137 10.19 -13.97 -3.91
CA ILE A 137 9.63 -14.36 -5.21
C ILE A 137 9.30 -15.86 -5.27
N ASN A 138 9.94 -16.61 -4.40
CA ASN A 138 9.71 -18.03 -4.20
C ASN A 138 8.34 -18.36 -3.57
N LYS A 139 7.58 -17.39 -3.07
CA LYS A 139 6.26 -17.59 -2.44
C LYS A 139 5.07 -17.37 -3.38
N TYR A 140 5.27 -17.08 -4.64
CA TYR A 140 4.19 -16.99 -5.63
C TYR A 140 3.98 -18.33 -6.32
N VAL A 141 2.79 -18.89 -6.23
CA VAL A 141 2.46 -20.15 -6.93
C VAL A 141 2.69 -20.01 -8.41
N TRP A 142 2.11 -18.98 -9.02
CA TRP A 142 2.30 -18.65 -10.44
C TRP A 142 2.96 -17.29 -10.66
N GLY A 143 2.71 -16.32 -9.73
CA GLY A 143 3.27 -14.97 -9.84
C GLY A 143 2.57 -14.09 -10.86
N ILE A 144 1.24 -14.16 -10.91
CA ILE A 144 0.38 -13.33 -11.76
C ILE A 144 -0.59 -12.52 -10.89
N TYR A 145 -0.92 -11.32 -11.38
CA TYR A 145 -2.04 -10.54 -10.91
C TYR A 145 -3.08 -10.45 -12.02
N THR A 146 -4.31 -10.84 -11.70
CA THR A 146 -5.40 -10.91 -12.66
C THR A 146 -6.61 -10.14 -12.19
N GLU A 147 -7.41 -9.68 -13.14
CA GLU A 147 -8.70 -9.03 -12.92
C GLU A 147 -9.77 -9.66 -13.80
N THR A 148 -11.04 -9.46 -13.44
CA THR A 148 -12.15 -9.78 -14.33
C THR A 148 -12.21 -8.78 -15.47
N LEU A 149 -12.63 -9.24 -16.65
CA LEU A 149 -12.78 -8.39 -17.82
C LEU A 149 -13.85 -7.31 -17.61
N THR A 150 -13.55 -6.08 -17.95
CA THR A 150 -14.54 -5.01 -18.08
C THR A 150 -15.49 -5.26 -19.25
N ALA A 151 -16.61 -4.55 -19.32
CA ALA A 151 -17.55 -4.66 -20.44
C ALA A 151 -16.89 -4.31 -21.80
N ALA A 152 -16.01 -3.31 -21.81
CA ALA A 152 -15.25 -2.92 -23.00
C ALA A 152 -14.29 -4.03 -23.45
N GLU A 153 -13.56 -4.62 -22.51
CA GLU A 153 -12.62 -5.72 -22.78
C GLU A 153 -13.35 -6.99 -23.27
N LYS A 154 -14.50 -7.33 -22.68
CA LYS A 154 -15.34 -8.42 -23.17
C LYS A 154 -15.72 -8.25 -24.64
N THR A 155 -16.06 -7.03 -25.03
CA THR A 155 -16.37 -6.71 -26.43
C THR A 155 -15.13 -6.77 -27.29
N GLN A 156 -14.01 -6.18 -26.83
CA GLN A 156 -12.74 -6.15 -27.56
C GLN A 156 -12.20 -7.55 -27.85
N TYR A 157 -12.22 -8.42 -26.83
CA TYR A 157 -11.65 -9.77 -26.91
C TYR A 157 -12.69 -10.83 -27.31
N GLN A 158 -13.94 -10.42 -27.56
CA GLN A 158 -15.04 -11.30 -27.99
C GLN A 158 -15.26 -12.51 -27.05
N THR A 159 -15.10 -12.28 -25.72
CA THR A 159 -15.32 -13.28 -24.69
C THR A 159 -16.05 -12.70 -23.48
N ASN A 160 -16.98 -13.46 -22.93
CA ASN A 160 -17.72 -13.10 -21.71
C ASN A 160 -17.05 -13.64 -20.43
N ARG A 161 -16.02 -14.45 -20.56
CA ARG A 161 -15.33 -15.13 -19.47
C ARG A 161 -13.81 -14.94 -19.58
N GLY A 162 -13.14 -15.20 -18.50
CA GLY A 162 -11.70 -15.14 -18.40
C GLY A 162 -11.22 -14.08 -17.41
N LEU A 163 -10.00 -14.28 -16.94
CA LEU A 163 -9.26 -13.34 -16.12
C LEU A 163 -8.15 -12.73 -16.94
N ILE A 164 -8.12 -11.41 -17.06
CA ILE A 164 -7.04 -10.72 -17.76
C ILE A 164 -5.81 -10.61 -16.87
N VAL A 165 -4.65 -10.98 -17.38
CA VAL A 165 -3.36 -10.80 -16.70
C VAL A 165 -2.99 -9.32 -16.77
N ARG A 166 -2.91 -8.65 -15.65
CA ARG A 166 -2.46 -7.26 -15.56
C ARG A 166 -0.97 -7.15 -15.34
N ARG A 167 -0.41 -8.04 -14.49
CA ARG A 167 1.01 -8.03 -14.13
C ARG A 167 1.54 -9.43 -13.95
N VAL A 168 2.83 -9.59 -14.20
CA VAL A 168 3.57 -10.84 -13.99
C VAL A 168 4.81 -10.54 -13.18
N VAL A 169 5.02 -11.29 -12.11
CA VAL A 169 6.20 -11.16 -11.25
C VAL A 169 7.42 -11.71 -11.98
N ASN A 170 8.50 -10.94 -12.06
CA ASN A 170 9.76 -11.36 -12.68
C ASN A 170 10.28 -12.67 -12.07
N ARG A 171 10.78 -13.57 -12.89
CA ARG A 171 11.32 -14.89 -12.50
C ARG A 171 10.31 -15.82 -11.81
N SER A 172 9.02 -15.48 -11.83
CA SER A 172 7.95 -16.36 -11.33
C SER A 172 7.71 -17.53 -12.29
N PRO A 173 6.96 -18.57 -11.86
CA PRO A 173 6.53 -19.65 -12.75
C PRO A 173 5.84 -19.16 -14.05
N ALA A 174 4.92 -18.22 -13.93
CA ALA A 174 4.23 -17.65 -15.10
C ALA A 174 5.18 -16.86 -16.00
N PHE A 175 6.10 -16.08 -15.43
CA PHE A 175 7.14 -15.38 -16.20
C PHE A 175 8.01 -16.37 -17.00
N ASN A 176 8.47 -17.44 -16.34
CA ASN A 176 9.31 -18.47 -16.97
C ASN A 176 8.54 -19.26 -18.03
N ALA A 177 7.21 -19.38 -17.89
CA ALA A 177 6.34 -19.99 -18.90
C ALA A 177 5.90 -18.99 -19.99
N ASN A 178 6.42 -17.75 -19.98
CA ASN A 178 6.09 -16.72 -20.96
C ASN A 178 4.60 -16.32 -20.95
N ILE A 179 3.96 -16.30 -19.78
CA ILE A 179 2.70 -15.58 -19.59
C ILE A 179 3.03 -14.09 -19.51
N ILE A 180 2.26 -13.26 -20.21
CA ILE A 180 2.51 -11.82 -20.32
C ILE A 180 1.26 -11.00 -19.94
N PRO A 181 1.41 -9.72 -19.53
CA PRO A 181 0.29 -8.81 -19.39
C PRO A 181 -0.53 -8.71 -20.68
N GLY A 182 -1.86 -8.73 -20.53
CA GLY A 182 -2.82 -8.75 -21.65
C GLY A 182 -3.29 -10.14 -22.06
N ASP A 183 -2.68 -11.21 -21.60
CA ASP A 183 -3.23 -12.56 -21.75
C ASP A 183 -4.55 -12.67 -21.00
N ILE A 184 -5.53 -13.40 -21.60
CA ILE A 184 -6.80 -13.68 -20.93
C ILE A 184 -6.84 -15.17 -20.61
N ILE A 185 -6.80 -15.51 -19.33
CA ILE A 185 -6.85 -16.87 -18.84
C ILE A 185 -8.31 -17.33 -18.88
N LEU A 186 -8.63 -18.28 -19.77
CA LEU A 186 -9.97 -18.86 -19.91
C LEU A 186 -10.17 -20.05 -18.96
N GLU A 187 -9.15 -20.90 -18.86
CA GLU A 187 -9.18 -22.14 -18.09
C GLU A 187 -7.79 -22.42 -17.49
N ILE A 188 -7.78 -23.07 -16.34
CA ILE A 188 -6.57 -23.67 -15.76
C ILE A 188 -6.92 -25.11 -15.41
N ASP A 189 -6.23 -26.09 -16.00
CA ASP A 189 -6.50 -27.54 -15.84
C ASP A 189 -7.97 -27.94 -16.14
N GLY A 190 -8.64 -27.24 -17.05
CA GLY A 190 -10.05 -27.46 -17.41
C GLY A 190 -11.06 -26.76 -16.50
N PHE A 191 -10.61 -26.08 -15.43
CA PHE A 191 -11.48 -25.21 -14.63
C PHE A 191 -11.65 -23.86 -15.31
N GLU A 192 -12.88 -23.46 -15.58
CA GLU A 192 -13.16 -22.15 -16.16
C GLU A 192 -12.86 -21.03 -15.18
N MET A 193 -12.24 -19.94 -15.68
CA MET A 193 -11.92 -18.74 -14.92
C MET A 193 -12.94 -17.65 -15.22
N ILE A 194 -13.84 -17.38 -14.28
CA ILE A 194 -14.91 -16.36 -14.38
C ILE A 194 -14.64 -15.25 -13.35
N SER A 195 -14.16 -15.65 -12.18
CA SER A 195 -13.86 -14.77 -11.06
C SER A 195 -12.51 -15.12 -10.43
N TYR A 196 -12.00 -14.21 -9.59
CA TYR A 196 -10.77 -14.46 -8.85
C TYR A 196 -10.84 -15.71 -7.95
N ASP A 197 -12.03 -16.02 -7.42
CA ASP A 197 -12.24 -17.18 -6.55
C ASP A 197 -12.03 -18.51 -7.27
N ASP A 198 -12.16 -18.55 -8.59
CA ASP A 198 -11.93 -19.77 -9.38
C ASP A 198 -10.48 -20.24 -9.32
N LEU A 199 -9.53 -19.33 -9.08
CA LEU A 199 -8.12 -19.68 -8.86
C LEU A 199 -7.92 -20.59 -7.63
N ASN A 200 -8.87 -20.59 -6.69
CA ASN A 200 -8.81 -21.45 -5.51
C ASN A 200 -9.23 -22.90 -5.78
N LYS A 201 -9.90 -23.15 -6.92
CA LYS A 201 -10.32 -24.50 -7.36
C LYS A 201 -9.17 -25.29 -7.98
N VAL A 202 -8.12 -24.60 -8.41
CA VAL A 202 -6.98 -25.20 -9.10
C VAL A 202 -6.05 -25.87 -8.10
N ASP A 203 -5.66 -27.13 -8.37
CA ASP A 203 -4.66 -27.83 -7.58
C ASP A 203 -3.27 -27.24 -7.87
N LYS A 204 -2.73 -26.56 -6.86
CA LYS A 204 -1.43 -25.88 -6.90
C LYS A 204 -0.25 -26.81 -6.60
N ASN A 205 -0.52 -28.08 -6.24
CA ASN A 205 0.50 -29.07 -5.91
C ASN A 205 0.87 -29.97 -7.10
N LYS A 206 0.27 -29.74 -8.26
CA LYS A 206 0.61 -30.45 -9.50
C LYS A 206 2.01 -30.08 -9.98
N THR A 207 2.62 -30.99 -10.72
CA THR A 207 3.89 -30.75 -11.40
C THR A 207 3.77 -29.61 -12.42
N ASP A 208 2.64 -29.56 -13.12
CA ASP A 208 2.32 -28.56 -14.15
C ASP A 208 0.83 -28.22 -14.10
N ASN A 209 0.50 -26.95 -14.24
CA ASN A 209 -0.87 -26.50 -14.52
C ASN A 209 -0.93 -26.07 -16.00
N VAL A 210 -1.97 -26.51 -16.72
CA VAL A 210 -2.20 -26.13 -18.11
C VAL A 210 -3.12 -24.93 -18.17
N PHE A 211 -2.60 -23.80 -18.60
CA PHE A 211 -3.34 -22.57 -18.82
C PHE A 211 -3.83 -22.50 -20.28
N LYS A 212 -5.13 -22.40 -20.47
CA LYS A 212 -5.73 -22.07 -21.74
C LYS A 212 -6.01 -20.57 -21.77
N ILE A 213 -5.35 -19.87 -22.67
CA ILE A 213 -5.40 -18.41 -22.71
C ILE A 213 -5.77 -17.89 -24.10
N ILE A 214 -6.28 -16.65 -24.15
CA ILE A 214 -6.33 -15.86 -25.39
C ILE A 214 -5.14 -14.90 -25.41
N ARG A 215 -4.36 -14.93 -26.49
CA ARG A 215 -3.30 -13.99 -26.80
C ARG A 215 -3.42 -13.52 -28.23
N ALA A 216 -3.48 -12.20 -28.45
CA ALA A 216 -3.62 -11.61 -29.77
C ALA A 216 -4.78 -12.22 -30.60
N GLY A 217 -5.92 -12.53 -29.97
CA GLY A 217 -7.11 -13.10 -30.59
C GLY A 217 -7.06 -14.60 -30.85
N SER A 218 -5.98 -15.29 -30.46
CA SER A 218 -5.84 -16.75 -30.66
C SER A 218 -5.83 -17.48 -29.31
N GLU A 219 -6.53 -18.61 -29.24
CA GLU A 219 -6.44 -19.52 -28.10
C GLU A 219 -5.15 -20.34 -28.17
N ILE A 220 -4.40 -20.35 -27.08
CA ILE A 220 -3.18 -21.14 -26.92
C ILE A 220 -3.16 -21.82 -25.54
N GLN A 221 -2.41 -22.89 -25.42
CA GLN A 221 -2.17 -23.58 -24.16
C GLN A 221 -0.72 -23.39 -23.74
N ILE A 222 -0.54 -23.09 -22.45
CA ILE A 222 0.78 -22.89 -21.84
C ILE A 222 0.86 -23.74 -20.57
N SER A 223 1.90 -24.56 -20.46
CA SER A 223 2.21 -25.29 -19.23
C SER A 223 3.00 -24.41 -18.28
N VAL A 224 2.51 -24.26 -17.07
CA VAL A 224 3.15 -23.47 -16.00
C VAL A 224 3.45 -24.39 -14.85
N LYS A 225 4.72 -24.51 -14.48
CA LYS A 225 5.15 -25.29 -13.30
C LYS A 225 4.87 -24.46 -12.03
N PRO A 226 3.83 -24.80 -11.24
CA PRO A 226 3.57 -24.06 -10.03
C PRO A 226 4.73 -24.24 -9.05
N LYS A 227 4.95 -23.24 -8.21
CA LYS A 227 5.90 -23.38 -7.12
C LYS A 227 5.16 -23.90 -5.90
N VAL A 228 5.45 -25.13 -5.53
CA VAL A 228 4.94 -25.75 -4.29
C VAL A 228 5.79 -25.24 -3.12
N TYR A 229 5.15 -24.86 -2.04
CA TYR A 229 5.78 -24.42 -0.80
C TYR A 229 5.54 -25.48 0.26
N ASP A 230 6.62 -25.95 0.87
CA ASP A 230 6.61 -26.78 2.06
C ASP A 230 6.24 -25.98 3.31
#